data_fd5870ae0e1d50d4cc6a4f6cdecd1ecc
#
_entry.id   fd5870ae0e1d50d4cc6a4f6cdecd1ecc
#
_cell.length_a   1.000
_cell.length_b   1.000
_cell.length_c   1.000
_cell.angle_alpha   90.00
_cell.angle_beta   90.00
_cell.angle_gamma   90.00
#
_symmetry.space_group_name_H-M   'P 1'
#
loop_
_entity.id
_entity.type
_entity.pdbx_description
1 polymer ?
#
loop_
_entity_poly.entity_id
_entity_poly.type
_entity_poly.pdbx_seq_one_letter_code
_entity_poly.pdbx_strand_id
1 'polypeptide(L)'
;MIELDGSYLEGGGSIARIALALSTLTQKPFEITNIRKNRPQSGLKHQHLFCIKALEKLCNAKTEGASLGSTSLKYVPEKIEGKTIDIDIQTAGSISLFLQAVLLPSMFANKTVKLNVTGGTSGKWSAPIDYFREVFLPQLQKYASIEYKLIKRGYYPKGNGKVQLKISPIYKISDFKDFNEFYNNIKNNTPKINLMEQGSLIQIKGISHASLDLQNANVAERQAKAAEVSLSNYKCPVNIQIHYSETLSTGSGTTLWAIFSKNKDEIDIKNPIRLGADSLGERGKKAEIVGKEAAQTLAAEINSKAPVDMHLADQILPFTALADNKIKTSKITNHTKTNIYTIEKFLGKIFSIDESNNIISTNL
;
A
#
# COMPACT_ATOMS: atom_id res chain seq x y z
N MET A 1 6.32 13.41 -23.69
CA MET A 1 5.81 13.55 -22.30
C MET A 1 4.50 12.81 -22.19
N ILE A 2 4.26 12.07 -21.11
CA ILE A 2 3.02 11.32 -20.89
C ILE A 2 1.94 12.27 -20.38
N GLU A 3 0.74 12.21 -20.93
CA GLU A 3 -0.41 13.03 -20.49
C GLU A 3 -1.41 12.17 -19.74
N LEU A 4 -1.85 12.65 -18.57
CA LEU A 4 -2.78 11.99 -17.67
C LEU A 4 -3.95 12.91 -17.31
N ASP A 5 -5.16 12.33 -17.30
CA ASP A 5 -6.33 12.98 -16.73
C ASP A 5 -6.57 12.48 -15.28
N GLY A 6 -6.34 13.36 -14.32
CA GLY A 6 -6.56 13.10 -12.90
C GLY A 6 -8.03 12.96 -12.48
N SER A 7 -8.98 13.14 -13.40
CA SER A 7 -10.41 12.93 -13.18
C SER A 7 -10.91 11.54 -13.63
N TYR A 8 -10.05 10.71 -14.23
CA TYR A 8 -10.45 9.42 -14.78
C TYR A 8 -11.08 8.51 -13.71
N LEU A 9 -12.24 7.93 -14.00
CA LEU A 9 -13.06 7.10 -13.11
C LEU A 9 -13.26 7.75 -11.72
N GLU A 10 -12.59 7.25 -10.70
CA GLU A 10 -12.69 7.80 -9.34
C GLU A 10 -12.15 9.21 -9.18
N GLY A 11 -11.26 9.64 -10.08
CA GLY A 11 -10.63 10.96 -10.00
C GLY A 11 -9.94 11.22 -8.66
N GLY A 12 -9.32 10.18 -8.10
CA GLY A 12 -8.69 10.23 -6.78
C GLY A 12 -7.21 10.59 -6.81
N GLY A 13 -6.56 10.53 -5.65
CA GLY A 13 -5.12 10.80 -5.52
C GLY A 13 -4.22 9.64 -5.98
N SER A 14 -4.78 8.48 -6.31
CA SER A 14 -3.99 7.30 -6.74
C SER A 14 -3.30 7.53 -8.07
N ILE A 15 -3.97 8.20 -9.04
CA ILE A 15 -3.38 8.52 -10.34
C ILE A 15 -2.06 9.27 -10.15
N ALA A 16 -2.08 10.34 -9.36
CA ALA A 16 -0.87 11.11 -9.11
C ALA A 16 0.23 10.29 -8.41
N ARG A 17 -0.11 9.46 -7.41
CA ARG A 17 0.88 8.64 -6.70
C ARG A 17 1.51 7.58 -7.58
N ILE A 18 0.71 6.86 -8.38
CA ILE A 18 1.20 5.82 -9.29
C ILE A 18 1.98 6.45 -10.44
N ALA A 19 1.52 7.57 -10.97
CA ALA A 19 2.26 8.31 -12.00
C ALA A 19 3.63 8.76 -11.51
N LEU A 20 3.72 9.31 -10.29
CA LEU A 20 4.99 9.68 -9.67
C LEU A 20 5.93 8.48 -9.51
N ALA A 21 5.42 7.35 -9.01
CA ALA A 21 6.20 6.13 -8.83
C ALA A 21 6.75 5.59 -10.16
N LEU A 22 5.89 5.48 -11.17
CA LEU A 22 6.25 4.94 -12.48
C LEU A 22 7.10 5.90 -13.29
N SER A 23 6.81 7.20 -13.27
CA SER A 23 7.64 8.21 -13.93
C SER A 23 9.07 8.16 -13.39
N THR A 24 9.22 8.10 -12.07
CA THR A 24 10.54 7.99 -11.43
C THR A 24 11.26 6.70 -11.85
N LEU A 25 10.57 5.55 -11.84
CA LEU A 25 11.17 4.27 -12.22
C LEU A 25 11.52 4.23 -13.71
N THR A 26 10.60 4.65 -14.60
CA THR A 26 10.78 4.57 -16.05
C THR A 26 11.61 5.72 -16.62
N GLN A 27 11.89 6.75 -15.82
CA GLN A 27 12.52 8.01 -16.24
C GLN A 27 11.74 8.75 -17.35
N LYS A 28 10.43 8.48 -17.48
CA LYS A 28 9.56 9.15 -18.47
C LYS A 28 8.83 10.32 -17.79
N PRO A 29 9.02 11.56 -18.28
CA PRO A 29 8.31 12.71 -17.73
C PRO A 29 6.81 12.62 -18.02
N PHE A 30 5.99 13.17 -17.11
CA PHE A 30 4.54 13.26 -17.29
C PHE A 30 3.99 14.62 -16.89
N GLU A 31 2.81 14.91 -17.43
CA GLU A 31 1.92 15.97 -16.99
C GLU A 31 0.56 15.38 -16.63
N ILE A 32 0.00 15.80 -15.50
CA ILE A 32 -1.35 15.43 -15.09
C ILE A 32 -2.18 16.70 -14.86
N THR A 33 -3.39 16.70 -15.40
CA THR A 33 -4.39 17.76 -15.22
C THR A 33 -5.59 17.23 -14.44
N ASN A 34 -6.52 18.11 -14.05
CA ASN A 34 -7.75 17.72 -13.32
C ASN A 34 -7.50 16.88 -12.06
N ILE A 35 -6.40 17.12 -11.35
CA ILE A 35 -6.03 16.33 -10.16
C ILE A 35 -7.16 16.36 -9.14
N ARG A 36 -7.72 15.18 -8.82
CA ARG A 36 -8.76 14.99 -7.81
C ARG A 36 -10.04 15.81 -8.07
N LYS A 37 -10.38 16.06 -9.35
CA LYS A 37 -11.56 16.84 -9.74
C LYS A 37 -12.87 16.27 -9.18
N ASN A 38 -12.98 14.94 -9.07
CA ASN A 38 -14.18 14.24 -8.58
C ASN A 38 -14.23 14.11 -7.05
N ARG A 39 -13.37 14.82 -6.32
CA ARG A 39 -13.36 14.81 -4.85
C ARG A 39 -13.87 16.14 -4.29
N PRO A 40 -14.50 16.16 -3.11
CA PRO A 40 -15.02 17.40 -2.49
C PRO A 40 -14.01 18.54 -2.43
N GLN A 41 -12.75 18.21 -2.36
CA GLN A 41 -11.64 19.16 -2.44
C GLN A 41 -10.68 18.69 -3.52
N SER A 42 -10.70 19.32 -4.69
CA SER A 42 -9.79 19.06 -5.81
C SER A 42 -8.33 19.41 -5.48
N GLY A 43 -7.45 19.05 -6.39
CA GLY A 43 -6.03 19.37 -6.36
C GLY A 43 -5.18 18.58 -5.36
N LEU A 44 -3.88 18.86 -5.37
CA LEU A 44 -2.87 18.23 -4.53
C LEU A 44 -3.14 18.50 -3.04
N LYS A 45 -2.97 17.49 -2.20
CA LYS A 45 -3.02 17.58 -0.73
C LYS A 45 -1.62 17.39 -0.14
N HIS A 46 -1.45 17.70 1.16
CA HIS A 46 -0.17 17.57 1.85
C HIS A 46 0.55 16.26 1.54
N GLN A 47 -0.12 15.12 1.67
CA GLN A 47 0.49 13.81 1.37
C GLN A 47 1.04 13.68 -0.06
N HIS A 48 0.39 14.30 -1.06
CA HIS A 48 0.89 14.29 -2.46
C HIS A 48 2.13 15.16 -2.60
N LEU A 49 2.13 16.34 -1.97
CA LEU A 49 3.30 17.23 -1.97
C LEU A 49 4.51 16.55 -1.33
N PHE A 50 4.30 15.82 -0.23
CA PHE A 50 5.42 15.12 0.41
C PHE A 50 5.89 13.89 -0.38
N CYS A 51 5.01 13.24 -1.17
CA CYS A 51 5.46 12.26 -2.18
C CYS A 51 6.39 12.92 -3.21
N ILE A 52 5.98 14.07 -3.77
CA ILE A 52 6.80 14.82 -4.74
C ILE A 52 8.13 15.19 -4.12
N LYS A 53 8.15 15.85 -2.95
CA LYS A 53 9.38 16.23 -2.24
C LYS A 53 10.32 15.06 -1.95
N ALA A 54 9.78 13.90 -1.59
CA ALA A 54 10.59 12.72 -1.36
C ALA A 54 11.23 12.20 -2.66
N LEU A 55 10.48 12.22 -3.75
CA LEU A 55 10.98 11.78 -5.06
C LEU A 55 11.92 12.80 -5.69
N GLU A 56 11.71 14.11 -5.48
CA GLU A 56 12.70 15.15 -5.80
C GLU A 56 14.04 14.86 -5.10
N LYS A 57 14.00 14.49 -3.82
CA LYS A 57 15.21 14.07 -3.10
C LYS A 57 15.80 12.79 -3.67
N LEU A 58 14.97 11.81 -4.06
CA LEU A 58 15.41 10.48 -4.51
C LEU A 58 16.06 10.52 -5.90
N CYS A 59 15.56 11.35 -6.82
CA CYS A 59 16.01 11.36 -8.21
C CYS A 59 16.23 12.76 -8.81
N ASN A 60 16.39 13.79 -7.98
CA ASN A 60 16.58 15.18 -8.41
C ASN A 60 15.54 15.68 -9.43
N ALA A 61 14.28 15.20 -9.28
CA ALA A 61 13.22 15.54 -10.23
C ALA A 61 12.92 17.05 -10.24
N LYS A 62 12.58 17.58 -11.43
CA LYS A 62 12.09 18.93 -11.63
C LYS A 62 10.57 18.91 -11.72
N THR A 63 9.92 19.89 -11.07
CA THR A 63 8.46 19.94 -10.98
C THR A 63 7.92 21.34 -11.28
N GLU A 64 6.75 21.37 -11.93
CA GLU A 64 5.95 22.58 -12.08
C GLU A 64 4.54 22.27 -11.52
N GLY A 65 3.95 23.22 -10.79
CA GLY A 65 2.63 23.01 -10.17
C GLY A 65 2.64 22.19 -8.87
N ALA A 66 3.79 21.94 -8.27
CA ALA A 66 3.91 21.20 -6.99
C ALA A 66 3.53 22.09 -5.77
N SER A 67 2.28 22.55 -5.74
CA SER A 67 1.74 23.37 -4.64
C SER A 67 0.41 22.84 -4.13
N LEU A 68 0.07 23.18 -2.88
CA LEU A 68 -1.20 22.76 -2.26
C LEU A 68 -2.39 23.28 -3.05
N GLY A 69 -3.33 22.39 -3.36
CA GLY A 69 -4.52 22.72 -4.15
C GLY A 69 -4.29 22.78 -5.66
N SER A 70 -3.05 22.65 -6.16
CA SER A 70 -2.80 22.61 -7.60
C SER A 70 -3.57 21.49 -8.26
N THR A 71 -4.27 21.79 -9.36
CA THR A 71 -5.01 20.84 -10.18
C THR A 71 -4.21 20.29 -11.35
N SER A 72 -2.98 20.77 -11.54
CA SER A 72 -2.03 20.27 -12.53
C SER A 72 -0.65 20.08 -11.92
N LEU A 73 0.11 19.13 -12.47
CA LEU A 73 1.48 18.85 -12.08
C LEU A 73 2.25 18.35 -13.29
N LYS A 74 3.40 18.98 -13.56
CA LYS A 74 4.42 18.44 -14.46
C LYS A 74 5.57 17.93 -13.63
N TYR A 75 6.06 16.74 -13.96
CA TYR A 75 7.10 16.04 -13.24
C TYR A 75 8.12 15.46 -14.24
N VAL A 76 9.39 15.81 -14.05
CA VAL A 76 10.51 15.40 -14.89
C VAL A 76 11.56 14.73 -14.01
N PRO A 77 11.61 13.39 -13.94
CA PRO A 77 12.57 12.67 -13.11
C PRO A 77 13.96 12.64 -13.73
N GLU A 78 14.97 12.51 -12.87
CA GLU A 78 16.33 12.15 -13.24
C GLU A 78 16.68 10.75 -12.69
N LYS A 79 17.97 10.38 -12.66
CA LYS A 79 18.42 9.06 -12.20
C LYS A 79 18.11 8.84 -10.70
N ILE A 80 17.68 7.64 -10.35
CA ILE A 80 17.39 7.26 -8.98
C ILE A 80 18.70 7.04 -8.22
N GLU A 81 18.84 7.73 -7.08
CA GLU A 81 19.98 7.59 -6.19
C GLU A 81 19.53 7.14 -4.80
N GLY A 82 20.05 6.01 -4.33
CA GLY A 82 19.78 5.55 -2.96
C GLY A 82 20.38 6.51 -1.94
N LYS A 83 19.56 6.96 -0.99
CA LYS A 83 19.97 7.87 0.09
C LYS A 83 19.03 7.78 1.29
N THR A 84 19.37 8.44 2.37
CA THR A 84 18.46 8.64 3.50
C THR A 84 17.54 9.82 3.19
N ILE A 85 16.23 9.60 3.36
CA ILE A 85 15.18 10.58 3.11
C ILE A 85 14.34 10.72 4.38
N ASP A 86 14.40 11.89 4.99
CA ASP A 86 13.60 12.28 6.14
C ASP A 86 12.42 13.11 5.63
N ILE A 87 11.19 12.67 5.91
CA ILE A 87 9.94 13.33 5.51
C ILE A 87 9.00 13.42 6.71
N ASP A 88 8.55 14.61 7.00
CA ASP A 88 7.42 14.89 7.88
C ASP A 88 6.24 15.38 7.03
N ILE A 89 5.13 14.62 7.02
CA ILE A 89 3.91 14.97 6.27
C ILE A 89 3.17 16.14 6.95
N GLN A 90 3.58 16.54 8.16
CA GLN A 90 3.07 17.68 8.94
C GLN A 90 1.60 17.58 9.35
N THR A 91 0.94 16.51 9.03
CA THR A 91 -0.48 16.23 9.32
C THR A 91 -0.66 14.74 9.60
N ALA A 92 -1.89 14.32 9.88
CA ALA A 92 -2.23 12.89 9.90
C ALA A 92 -2.33 12.27 8.49
N GLY A 93 -1.68 12.88 7.49
CA GLY A 93 -1.60 12.29 6.15
C GLY A 93 -0.97 10.89 6.20
N SER A 94 -1.58 9.96 5.46
CA SER A 94 -1.27 8.53 5.55
C SER A 94 0.15 8.20 5.09
N ILE A 95 0.93 7.59 5.99
CA ILE A 95 2.27 7.06 5.67
C ILE A 95 2.16 5.93 4.64
N SER A 96 1.15 5.05 4.72
CA SER A 96 0.98 3.96 3.75
C SER A 96 0.70 4.48 2.33
N LEU A 97 -0.11 5.53 2.18
CA LEU A 97 -0.33 6.17 0.89
C LEU A 97 0.92 6.90 0.36
N PHE A 98 1.70 7.51 1.24
CA PHE A 98 3.00 8.09 0.88
C PHE A 98 3.94 7.01 0.33
N LEU A 99 4.03 5.87 1.02
CA LEU A 99 4.88 4.76 0.64
C LEU A 99 4.49 4.15 -0.72
N GLN A 100 3.21 4.16 -1.11
CA GLN A 100 2.78 3.72 -2.45
C GLN A 100 3.47 4.49 -3.59
N ALA A 101 3.79 5.76 -3.40
CA ALA A 101 4.48 6.55 -4.42
C ALA A 101 6.00 6.35 -4.39
N VAL A 102 6.60 6.14 -3.22
CA VAL A 102 8.05 6.21 -3.04
C VAL A 102 8.70 4.83 -3.04
N LEU A 103 7.96 3.78 -2.64
CA LEU A 103 8.50 2.45 -2.44
C LEU A 103 8.97 1.81 -3.75
N LEU A 104 8.15 1.85 -4.81
CA LEU A 104 8.47 1.22 -6.10
C LEU A 104 9.84 1.70 -6.65
N PRO A 105 10.08 3.00 -6.85
CA PRO A 105 11.38 3.45 -7.33
C PRO A 105 12.51 3.22 -6.32
N SER A 106 12.24 3.26 -5.01
CA SER A 106 13.25 2.98 -3.98
C SER A 106 13.76 1.56 -4.01
N MET A 107 12.92 0.60 -4.42
CA MET A 107 13.30 -0.83 -4.50
C MET A 107 14.26 -1.15 -5.63
N PHE A 108 14.44 -0.22 -6.58
CA PHE A 108 15.33 -0.38 -7.74
C PHE A 108 16.43 0.69 -7.80
N ALA A 109 16.66 1.41 -6.70
CA ALA A 109 17.72 2.40 -6.61
C ALA A 109 19.13 1.78 -6.77
N ASN A 110 20.13 2.61 -7.04
CA ASN A 110 21.52 2.16 -7.19
C ASN A 110 22.17 1.64 -5.90
N LYS A 111 21.64 2.00 -4.75
CA LYS A 111 22.05 1.54 -3.41
C LYS A 111 20.89 1.63 -2.41
N THR A 112 21.13 1.20 -1.17
CA THR A 112 20.15 1.22 -0.09
C THR A 112 19.48 2.60 0.08
N VAL A 113 18.14 2.60 0.18
CA VAL A 113 17.33 3.76 0.53
C VAL A 113 16.86 3.61 1.97
N LYS A 114 17.02 4.66 2.78
CA LYS A 114 16.45 4.73 4.14
C LYS A 114 15.36 5.79 4.15
N LEU A 115 14.16 5.41 4.55
CA LEU A 115 13.01 6.31 4.67
C LEU A 115 12.66 6.48 6.15
N ASN A 116 12.72 7.70 6.67
CA ASN A 116 12.20 8.07 7.98
C ASN A 116 10.96 8.94 7.76
N VAL A 117 9.78 8.39 8.02
CA VAL A 117 8.52 9.06 7.66
C VAL A 117 7.71 9.37 8.92
N THR A 118 7.30 10.62 9.06
CA THR A 118 6.39 11.09 10.09
C THR A 118 5.03 11.43 9.49
N GLY A 119 3.91 10.93 10.09
CA GLY A 119 2.56 11.16 9.57
C GLY A 119 1.49 10.38 10.33
N GLY A 120 0.39 10.05 9.66
CA GLY A 120 -0.66 9.19 10.18
C GLY A 120 -0.36 7.71 9.90
N THR A 121 -0.53 6.84 10.92
CA THR A 121 -0.35 5.40 10.79
C THR A 121 -1.65 4.64 10.57
N SER A 122 -2.77 5.25 10.90
CA SER A 122 -4.11 4.70 10.76
C SER A 122 -5.08 5.85 10.50
N GLY A 123 -5.82 5.79 9.42
CA GLY A 123 -6.73 6.86 9.01
C GLY A 123 -7.79 6.39 8.04
N LYS A 124 -8.87 7.15 7.91
CA LYS A 124 -9.94 6.85 6.95
C LYS A 124 -9.39 6.83 5.53
N TRP A 125 -9.92 5.96 4.69
CA TRP A 125 -9.62 5.82 3.25
C TRP A 125 -8.17 5.47 2.91
N SER A 126 -7.47 4.85 3.85
CA SER A 126 -6.12 4.32 3.59
C SER A 126 -5.88 3.08 4.43
N ALA A 127 -5.25 2.08 3.85
CA ALA A 127 -4.83 0.92 4.62
C ALA A 127 -3.93 1.35 5.78
N PRO A 128 -4.18 0.84 7.01
CA PRO A 128 -3.33 1.15 8.15
C PRO A 128 -1.91 0.59 7.94
N ILE A 129 -0.97 1.12 8.70
CA ILE A 129 0.43 0.73 8.57
C ILE A 129 0.67 -0.75 8.93
N ASP A 130 -0.19 -1.33 9.77
CA ASP A 130 -0.13 -2.75 10.11
C ASP A 130 -0.53 -3.63 8.92
N TYR A 131 -1.57 -3.24 8.14
CA TYR A 131 -1.91 -3.89 6.90
C TYR A 131 -0.78 -3.80 5.87
N PHE A 132 -0.18 -2.62 5.73
CA PHE A 132 0.97 -2.41 4.87
C PHE A 132 2.12 -3.35 5.22
N ARG A 133 2.45 -3.48 6.50
CA ARG A 133 3.50 -4.36 7.00
C ARG A 133 3.20 -5.84 6.79
N GLU A 134 1.99 -6.28 7.14
CA GLU A 134 1.68 -7.71 7.29
C GLU A 134 1.08 -8.33 6.03
N VAL A 135 0.44 -7.54 5.17
CA VAL A 135 -0.22 -8.03 3.96
C VAL A 135 0.51 -7.61 2.70
N PHE A 136 0.87 -6.32 2.58
CA PHE A 136 1.46 -5.78 1.36
C PHE A 136 2.98 -6.02 1.27
N LEU A 137 3.78 -5.64 2.27
CA LEU A 137 5.24 -5.78 2.22
C LEU A 137 5.73 -7.22 1.93
N PRO A 138 5.11 -8.28 2.46
CA PRO A 138 5.53 -9.65 2.16
C PRO A 138 5.50 -10.01 0.67
N GLN A 139 4.64 -9.37 -0.12
CA GLN A 139 4.57 -9.57 -1.58
C GLN A 139 5.81 -9.03 -2.31
N LEU A 140 6.54 -8.12 -1.70
CA LEU A 140 7.59 -7.33 -2.33
C LEU A 140 9.01 -7.84 -2.03
N GLN A 141 9.19 -8.79 -1.12
CA GLN A 141 10.50 -9.31 -0.70
C GLN A 141 11.31 -9.93 -1.85
N LYS A 142 10.65 -10.27 -2.95
CA LYS A 142 11.30 -10.78 -4.17
C LYS A 142 12.08 -9.71 -4.95
N TYR A 143 11.83 -8.42 -4.71
CA TYR A 143 12.45 -7.31 -5.40
C TYR A 143 13.52 -6.60 -4.58
N ALA A 144 13.36 -6.57 -3.26
CA ALA A 144 14.29 -5.91 -2.35
C ALA A 144 14.20 -6.52 -0.94
N SER A 145 15.29 -6.47 -0.19
CA SER A 145 15.23 -6.70 1.25
C SER A 145 14.71 -5.45 1.93
N ILE A 146 13.64 -5.59 2.71
CA ILE A 146 12.98 -4.46 3.37
C ILE A 146 12.95 -4.71 4.87
N GLU A 147 13.70 -3.89 5.62
CA GLU A 147 13.60 -3.80 7.07
C GLU A 147 12.59 -2.71 7.43
N TYR A 148 11.60 -3.05 8.22
CA TYR A 148 10.53 -2.15 8.65
C TYR A 148 10.51 -1.98 10.16
N LYS A 149 10.32 -0.75 10.66
CA LYS A 149 10.13 -0.45 12.07
C LYS A 149 9.05 0.60 12.28
N LEU A 150 7.99 0.25 13.01
CA LEU A 150 7.06 1.21 13.58
C LEU A 150 7.65 1.75 14.88
N ILE A 151 7.99 3.04 14.89
CA ILE A 151 8.58 3.71 16.07
C ILE A 151 7.48 4.26 16.97
N LYS A 152 6.45 4.88 16.35
CA LYS A 152 5.35 5.52 17.06
C LYS A 152 4.10 5.51 16.21
N ARG A 153 2.93 5.30 16.85
CA ARG A 153 1.63 5.48 16.18
C ARG A 153 1.22 6.94 16.12
N GLY A 154 0.41 7.27 15.15
CA GLY A 154 -0.14 8.63 15.00
C GLY A 154 -1.52 8.58 14.37
N TYR A 155 -2.48 9.25 15.03
CA TYR A 155 -3.89 9.31 14.64
C TYR A 155 -4.29 10.73 14.21
N TYR A 156 -5.40 10.80 13.47
CA TYR A 156 -6.02 12.06 13.11
C TYR A 156 -6.49 12.83 14.38
N PRO A 157 -6.39 14.18 14.44
CA PRO A 157 -5.91 15.05 13.37
C PRO A 157 -4.39 15.34 13.34
N LYS A 158 -3.66 15.15 14.44
CA LYS A 158 -2.27 15.61 14.58
C LYS A 158 -1.23 14.69 13.92
N GLY A 159 -1.54 13.40 13.73
CA GLY A 159 -0.58 12.45 13.18
C GLY A 159 0.62 12.20 14.09
N ASN A 160 1.80 12.59 13.65
CA ASN A 160 3.08 12.41 14.36
C ASN A 160 3.47 10.95 14.65
N GLY A 161 2.88 10.00 13.92
CA GLY A 161 3.36 8.62 13.87
C GLY A 161 4.69 8.56 13.13
N LYS A 162 5.56 7.62 13.49
CA LYS A 162 6.90 7.49 12.90
C LYS A 162 7.15 6.07 12.43
N VAL A 163 7.57 5.95 11.19
CA VAL A 163 7.94 4.68 10.55
C VAL A 163 9.30 4.81 9.90
N GLN A 164 10.10 3.77 10.02
CA GLN A 164 11.39 3.64 9.34
C GLN A 164 11.39 2.44 8.42
N LEU A 165 11.87 2.64 7.20
CA LEU A 165 12.16 1.56 6.26
C LEU A 165 13.62 1.66 5.83
N LYS A 166 14.28 0.49 5.73
CA LYS A 166 15.55 0.35 5.04
C LYS A 166 15.33 -0.61 3.89
N ILE A 167 15.53 -0.13 2.67
CA ILE A 167 15.22 -0.83 1.43
C ILE A 167 16.55 -1.10 0.73
N SER A 168 16.94 -2.36 0.65
CA SER A 168 18.17 -2.79 -0.04
C SER A 168 17.78 -3.50 -1.34
N PRO A 169 17.98 -2.85 -2.51
CA PRO A 169 17.62 -3.40 -3.80
C PRO A 169 18.33 -4.72 -4.11
N ILE A 170 17.60 -5.71 -4.64
CA ILE A 170 18.17 -6.94 -5.23
C ILE A 170 18.57 -6.65 -6.67
N TYR A 171 17.71 -5.91 -7.39
CA TYR A 171 17.93 -5.47 -8.76
C TYR A 171 18.07 -3.95 -8.78
N LYS A 172 19.13 -3.45 -9.43
CA LYS A 172 19.37 -2.00 -9.49
C LYS A 172 19.21 -1.52 -10.92
N ILE A 173 18.41 -0.49 -11.14
CA ILE A 173 18.21 0.09 -12.45
C ILE A 173 19.51 0.64 -13.05
N SER A 174 20.44 1.06 -12.20
CA SER A 174 21.77 1.56 -12.61
C SER A 174 22.69 0.52 -13.26
N ASP A 175 22.38 -0.77 -13.10
CA ASP A 175 23.19 -1.86 -13.65
C ASP A 175 22.85 -2.12 -15.13
N PHE A 176 21.89 -1.37 -15.69
CA PHE A 176 21.38 -1.50 -17.07
C PHE A 176 21.51 -0.18 -17.81
N LYS A 177 21.62 -0.27 -19.14
CA LYS A 177 21.77 0.88 -20.03
C LYS A 177 20.57 1.83 -19.96
N ASP A 178 19.36 1.28 -19.94
CA ASP A 178 18.11 2.00 -19.91
C ASP A 178 17.01 1.20 -19.22
N PHE A 179 15.82 1.82 -19.09
CA PHE A 179 14.67 1.17 -18.47
C PHE A 179 14.22 -0.09 -19.24
N ASN A 180 14.33 -0.15 -20.55
CA ASN A 180 13.84 -1.29 -21.33
C ASN A 180 14.70 -2.53 -21.06
N GLU A 181 16.02 -2.37 -21.01
CA GLU A 181 16.94 -3.45 -20.65
C GLU A 181 16.69 -3.93 -19.20
N PHE A 182 16.57 -3.00 -18.26
CA PHE A 182 16.19 -3.30 -16.87
C PHE A 182 14.86 -4.06 -16.82
N TYR A 183 13.83 -3.58 -17.52
CA TYR A 183 12.49 -4.15 -17.51
C TYR A 183 12.48 -5.59 -18.06
N ASN A 184 13.20 -5.83 -19.17
CA ASN A 184 13.37 -7.17 -19.72
C ASN A 184 14.11 -8.10 -18.74
N ASN A 185 15.10 -7.59 -18.02
CA ASN A 185 15.78 -8.38 -17.00
C ASN A 185 14.84 -8.76 -15.84
N ILE A 186 14.10 -7.79 -15.30
CA ILE A 186 13.11 -8.03 -14.22
C ILE A 186 12.07 -9.05 -14.66
N LYS A 187 11.49 -8.88 -15.84
CA LYS A 187 10.51 -9.79 -16.43
C LYS A 187 10.97 -11.25 -16.43
N ASN A 188 12.23 -11.49 -16.79
CA ASN A 188 12.76 -12.83 -16.98
C ASN A 188 13.35 -13.46 -15.71
N ASN A 189 13.87 -12.65 -14.78
CA ASN A 189 14.67 -13.12 -13.65
C ASN A 189 14.00 -12.99 -12.28
N THR A 190 12.86 -12.27 -12.17
CA THR A 190 12.16 -12.19 -10.88
C THR A 190 11.11 -13.30 -10.71
N PRO A 191 10.91 -13.80 -9.50
CA PRO A 191 9.81 -14.73 -9.24
C PRO A 191 8.47 -14.07 -9.56
N LYS A 192 7.66 -14.73 -10.38
CA LYS A 192 6.35 -14.24 -10.80
C LYS A 192 5.39 -14.15 -9.62
N ILE A 193 4.51 -13.14 -9.64
CA ILE A 193 3.37 -13.06 -8.75
C ILE A 193 2.25 -13.91 -9.36
N ASN A 194 2.04 -15.10 -8.79
CA ASN A 194 1.00 -16.02 -9.24
C ASN A 194 0.10 -16.38 -8.05
N LEU A 195 -0.94 -15.58 -7.86
CA LEU A 195 -1.89 -15.68 -6.76
C LEU A 195 -3.28 -16.00 -7.32
N MET A 196 -3.53 -17.27 -7.63
CA MET A 196 -4.76 -17.76 -8.26
C MET A 196 -5.64 -18.59 -7.34
N GLU A 197 -5.07 -19.24 -6.34
CA GLU A 197 -5.75 -20.11 -5.40
C GLU A 197 -5.47 -19.65 -3.97
N GLN A 198 -6.51 -19.60 -3.14
CA GLN A 198 -6.40 -19.16 -1.75
C GLN A 198 -5.67 -20.19 -0.87
N GLY A 199 -5.88 -21.49 -1.14
CA GLY A 199 -5.35 -22.56 -0.30
C GLY A 199 -6.13 -22.75 1.00
N SER A 200 -5.50 -23.41 1.97
CA SER A 200 -6.07 -23.69 3.29
C SER A 200 -5.71 -22.58 4.30
N LEU A 201 -6.70 -22.14 5.06
CA LEU A 201 -6.49 -21.19 6.14
C LEU A 201 -5.69 -21.85 7.27
N ILE A 202 -4.53 -21.27 7.60
CA ILE A 202 -3.64 -21.78 8.63
C ILE A 202 -3.83 -21.03 9.93
N GLN A 203 -3.88 -19.70 9.88
CA GLN A 203 -3.89 -18.85 11.04
C GLN A 203 -4.51 -17.48 10.73
N ILE A 204 -5.17 -16.89 11.72
CA ILE A 204 -5.58 -15.49 11.72
C ILE A 204 -4.75 -14.77 12.77
N LYS A 205 -4.13 -13.67 12.37
CA LYS A 205 -3.40 -12.75 13.25
C LYS A 205 -4.04 -11.38 13.24
N GLY A 206 -3.72 -10.60 14.25
CA GLY A 206 -4.19 -9.22 14.32
C GLY A 206 -3.41 -8.35 15.27
N ILE A 207 -3.64 -7.06 15.15
CA ILE A 207 -3.20 -6.03 16.08
C ILE A 207 -4.41 -5.16 16.40
N SER A 208 -4.80 -5.16 17.66
CA SER A 208 -5.73 -4.19 18.22
C SER A 208 -4.92 -3.11 18.94
N HIS A 209 -5.10 -1.87 18.54
CA HIS A 209 -4.30 -0.77 19.07
C HIS A 209 -5.15 0.41 19.48
N ALA A 210 -4.67 1.15 20.50
CA ALA A 210 -5.28 2.40 20.95
C ALA A 210 -4.21 3.37 21.48
N SER A 211 -4.58 4.63 21.56
CA SER A 211 -3.82 5.64 22.29
C SER A 211 -3.89 5.36 23.80
N LEU A 212 -2.85 5.74 24.51
CA LEU A 212 -2.67 5.42 25.94
C LEU A 212 -3.81 5.98 26.83
N ASP A 213 -4.38 7.12 26.46
CA ASP A 213 -5.53 7.72 27.14
C ASP A 213 -6.82 6.85 27.13
N LEU A 214 -6.88 5.85 26.25
CA LEU A 214 -7.98 4.87 26.17
C LEU A 214 -7.70 3.56 26.93
N GLN A 215 -6.54 3.43 27.59
CA GLN A 215 -6.14 2.20 28.27
C GLN A 215 -7.03 1.85 29.46
N ASN A 216 -7.38 2.82 30.29
CA ASN A 216 -8.24 2.60 31.45
C ASN A 216 -9.64 2.08 31.06
N ALA A 217 -10.09 2.35 29.85
CA ALA A 217 -11.34 1.83 29.30
C ALA A 217 -11.17 0.47 28.58
N ASN A 218 -9.98 -0.13 28.61
CA ASN A 218 -9.62 -1.41 27.97
C ASN A 218 -10.06 -1.46 26.49
N VAL A 219 -9.86 -0.35 25.74
CA VAL A 219 -10.40 -0.22 24.38
C VAL A 219 -9.79 -1.26 23.47
N ALA A 220 -8.46 -1.46 23.49
CA ALA A 220 -7.79 -2.41 22.63
C ALA A 220 -8.14 -3.86 22.97
N GLU A 221 -8.27 -4.21 24.24
CA GLU A 221 -8.72 -5.54 24.72
C GLU A 221 -10.14 -5.85 24.25
N ARG A 222 -11.05 -4.89 24.38
CA ARG A 222 -12.45 -5.06 23.98
C ARG A 222 -12.61 -5.21 22.48
N GLN A 223 -11.82 -4.46 21.68
CA GLN A 223 -11.73 -4.64 20.23
C GLN A 223 -11.22 -6.04 19.88
N ALA A 224 -10.08 -6.47 20.47
CA ALA A 224 -9.49 -7.77 20.25
C ALA A 224 -10.47 -8.90 20.58
N LYS A 225 -11.08 -8.84 21.77
CA LYS A 225 -12.04 -9.87 22.23
C LYS A 225 -13.25 -9.99 21.31
N ALA A 226 -13.80 -8.87 20.86
CA ALA A 226 -14.93 -8.87 19.92
C ALA A 226 -14.57 -9.48 18.56
N ALA A 227 -13.35 -9.22 18.06
CA ALA A 227 -12.84 -9.81 16.85
C ALA A 227 -12.62 -11.34 17.01
N GLU A 228 -11.99 -11.77 18.11
CA GLU A 228 -11.78 -13.20 18.41
C GLU A 228 -13.10 -13.98 18.47
N VAL A 229 -14.11 -13.44 19.18
CA VAL A 229 -15.43 -14.05 19.25
C VAL A 229 -16.06 -14.15 17.86
N SER A 230 -15.95 -13.11 17.03
CA SER A 230 -16.51 -13.10 15.68
C SER A 230 -15.81 -14.09 14.73
N LEU A 231 -14.57 -14.46 15.01
CA LEU A 231 -13.76 -15.38 14.21
C LEU A 231 -13.68 -16.79 14.80
N SER A 232 -14.36 -17.07 15.91
CA SER A 232 -14.27 -18.35 16.62
C SER A 232 -14.74 -19.58 15.81
N ASN A 233 -15.54 -19.37 14.79
CA ASN A 233 -15.99 -20.45 13.88
C ASN A 233 -14.91 -20.98 12.94
N TYR A 234 -13.79 -20.24 12.77
CA TYR A 234 -12.68 -20.71 11.96
C TYR A 234 -11.85 -21.73 12.75
N LYS A 235 -11.62 -22.90 12.15
CA LYS A 235 -10.84 -23.99 12.78
C LYS A 235 -9.34 -23.75 12.64
N CYS A 236 -8.87 -22.57 13.09
CA CYS A 236 -7.46 -22.22 13.08
C CYS A 236 -7.14 -21.31 14.29
N PRO A 237 -5.88 -21.21 14.70
CA PRO A 237 -5.48 -20.25 15.75
C PRO A 237 -5.81 -18.81 15.36
N VAL A 238 -6.40 -18.06 16.30
CA VAL A 238 -6.64 -16.61 16.20
C VAL A 238 -5.80 -15.94 17.28
N ASN A 239 -4.88 -15.06 16.88
CA ASN A 239 -3.98 -14.37 17.81
C ASN A 239 -3.97 -12.87 17.50
N ILE A 240 -4.52 -12.06 18.41
CA ILE A 240 -4.62 -10.61 18.27
C ILE A 240 -3.79 -9.96 19.37
N GLN A 241 -2.72 -9.27 18.97
CA GLN A 241 -1.86 -8.52 19.86
C GLN A 241 -2.52 -7.21 20.27
N ILE A 242 -2.32 -6.82 21.53
CA ILE A 242 -2.86 -5.58 22.11
C ILE A 242 -1.72 -4.57 22.24
N HIS A 243 -1.91 -3.37 21.69
CA HIS A 243 -0.91 -2.32 21.73
C HIS A 243 -1.49 -0.99 22.15
N TYR A 244 -0.90 -0.37 23.17
CA TYR A 244 -1.13 1.02 23.54
C TYR A 244 0.07 1.88 23.19
N SER A 245 -0.17 3.12 22.78
CA SER A 245 0.89 4.04 22.37
C SER A 245 0.61 5.45 22.87
N GLU A 246 1.63 6.14 23.32
CA GLU A 246 1.54 7.58 23.53
C GLU A 246 1.43 8.29 22.18
N THR A 247 0.37 9.07 22.01
CA THR A 247 0.07 9.74 20.74
C THR A 247 -0.44 11.16 20.99
N LEU A 248 -0.31 12.04 19.99
CA LEU A 248 -0.79 13.42 20.08
C LEU A 248 -2.32 13.56 19.91
N SER A 249 -2.95 12.51 19.42
CA SER A 249 -4.41 12.47 19.20
C SER A 249 -4.95 11.14 19.69
N THR A 250 -6.09 11.17 20.34
CA THR A 250 -6.83 9.97 20.69
C THR A 250 -7.23 9.19 19.45
N GLY A 251 -7.03 7.87 19.47
CA GLY A 251 -7.41 7.00 18.36
C GLY A 251 -7.29 5.54 18.70
N SER A 252 -7.96 4.70 17.94
CA SER A 252 -7.88 3.25 18.06
C SER A 252 -8.20 2.57 16.73
N GLY A 253 -7.93 1.28 16.63
CA GLY A 253 -8.29 0.48 15.48
C GLY A 253 -7.86 -0.97 15.63
N THR A 254 -8.38 -1.80 14.76
CA THR A 254 -8.03 -3.21 14.69
C THR A 254 -7.68 -3.56 13.24
N THR A 255 -6.51 -4.15 13.05
CA THR A 255 -6.08 -4.72 11.77
C THR A 255 -5.94 -6.21 11.94
N LEU A 256 -6.57 -6.97 11.07
CA LEU A 256 -6.57 -8.44 11.05
C LEU A 256 -6.00 -8.92 9.73
N TRP A 257 -5.34 -10.08 9.76
CA TRP A 257 -4.94 -10.77 8.52
C TRP A 257 -5.00 -12.28 8.67
N ALA A 258 -5.49 -12.93 7.63
CA ALA A 258 -5.56 -14.35 7.48
C ALA A 258 -4.38 -14.85 6.65
N ILE A 259 -3.74 -15.93 7.10
CA ILE A 259 -2.57 -16.56 6.47
C ILE A 259 -3.00 -17.90 5.91
N PHE A 260 -2.65 -18.14 4.66
CA PHE A 260 -3.01 -19.38 3.95
C PHE A 260 -1.76 -20.09 3.43
N SER A 261 -1.92 -21.41 3.21
CA SER A 261 -0.94 -22.24 2.53
C SER A 261 -1.59 -23.12 1.48
N LYS A 262 -0.88 -23.37 0.40
CA LYS A 262 -1.26 -24.36 -0.61
C LYS A 262 -0.90 -25.77 -0.17
N ASN A 263 0.17 -25.94 0.62
CA ASN A 263 0.74 -27.23 1.04
C ASN A 263 0.71 -27.36 2.56
N LYS A 264 -0.49 -27.38 3.17
CA LYS A 264 -0.72 -27.50 4.61
C LYS A 264 0.07 -26.45 5.42
N ASP A 265 1.23 -26.78 5.98
CA ASP A 265 1.93 -25.94 6.94
C ASP A 265 3.07 -25.11 6.33
N GLU A 266 3.33 -25.24 5.03
CA GLU A 266 4.40 -24.53 4.35
C GLU A 266 3.91 -23.21 3.75
N ILE A 267 4.43 -22.09 4.26
CA ILE A 267 4.14 -20.75 3.73
C ILE A 267 5.05 -20.47 2.54
N ASP A 268 4.47 -20.21 1.37
CA ASP A 268 5.23 -19.77 0.21
C ASP A 268 5.75 -18.34 0.44
N ILE A 269 7.05 -18.21 0.70
CA ILE A 269 7.70 -16.91 0.94
C ILE A 269 7.70 -16.05 -0.32
N LYS A 270 7.70 -16.64 -1.52
CA LYS A 270 7.73 -15.91 -2.80
C LYS A 270 6.36 -15.39 -3.20
N ASN A 271 5.30 -16.13 -2.87
CA ASN A 271 3.90 -15.77 -3.14
C ASN A 271 3.05 -16.00 -1.88
N PRO A 272 3.29 -15.23 -0.79
CA PRO A 272 2.55 -15.42 0.45
C PRO A 272 1.07 -15.05 0.24
N ILE A 273 0.17 -15.94 0.64
CA ILE A 273 -1.26 -15.68 0.56
C ILE A 273 -1.72 -15.12 1.89
N ARG A 274 -2.01 -13.82 1.88
CA ARG A 274 -2.49 -13.09 3.05
C ARG A 274 -3.63 -12.17 2.66
N LEU A 275 -4.74 -12.26 3.36
CA LEU A 275 -5.89 -11.38 3.22
C LEU A 275 -5.98 -10.49 4.45
N GLY A 276 -6.19 -9.20 4.25
CA GLY A 276 -6.25 -8.24 5.34
C GLY A 276 -7.60 -7.54 5.44
N ALA A 277 -7.91 -7.08 6.65
CA ALA A 277 -9.05 -6.21 6.91
C ALA A 277 -8.75 -5.31 8.12
N ASP A 278 -9.41 -4.17 8.18
CA ASP A 278 -9.28 -3.27 9.31
C ASP A 278 -10.59 -2.53 9.64
N SER A 279 -10.64 -2.01 10.85
CA SER A 279 -11.66 -1.03 11.24
C SER A 279 -11.06 -0.01 12.21
N LEU A 280 -11.47 1.24 12.05
CA LEU A 280 -11.04 2.36 12.90
C LEU A 280 -12.05 2.65 13.99
N GLY A 281 -11.52 3.02 15.17
CA GLY A 281 -12.30 3.63 16.22
C GLY A 281 -12.67 5.07 15.87
N GLU A 282 -13.89 5.46 16.22
CA GLU A 282 -14.40 6.80 16.05
C GLU A 282 -15.10 7.24 17.36
N ARG A 283 -15.19 8.55 17.58
CA ARG A 283 -15.92 9.07 18.73
C ARG A 283 -17.37 8.56 18.74
N GLY A 284 -17.81 7.97 19.85
CA GLY A 284 -19.15 7.38 19.99
C GLY A 284 -19.28 5.95 19.46
N LYS A 285 -18.29 5.40 18.74
CA LYS A 285 -18.29 4.01 18.28
C LYS A 285 -17.75 3.10 19.38
N LYS A 286 -18.53 2.09 19.78
CA LYS A 286 -18.12 1.12 20.81
C LYS A 286 -16.91 0.31 20.32
N ALA A 287 -15.99 0.01 21.22
CA ALA A 287 -14.79 -0.77 20.91
C ALA A 287 -15.12 -2.15 20.31
N GLU A 288 -16.14 -2.81 20.82
CA GLU A 288 -16.60 -4.11 20.34
C GLU A 288 -17.06 -4.05 18.87
N ILE A 289 -17.67 -2.93 18.46
CA ILE A 289 -18.10 -2.74 17.06
C ILE A 289 -16.88 -2.66 16.14
N VAL A 290 -15.80 -1.99 16.57
CA VAL A 290 -14.56 -1.89 15.79
C VAL A 290 -13.96 -3.28 15.54
N GLY A 291 -13.81 -4.09 16.59
CA GLY A 291 -13.32 -5.47 16.46
C GLY A 291 -14.23 -6.34 15.60
N LYS A 292 -15.54 -6.25 15.78
CA LYS A 292 -16.54 -7.00 15.01
C LYS A 292 -16.51 -6.63 13.52
N GLU A 293 -16.45 -5.36 13.17
CA GLU A 293 -16.40 -4.91 11.77
C GLU A 293 -15.13 -5.41 11.07
N ALA A 294 -13.96 -5.26 11.71
CA ALA A 294 -12.70 -5.79 11.16
C ALA A 294 -12.81 -7.31 10.90
N ALA A 295 -13.37 -8.05 11.84
CA ALA A 295 -13.57 -9.49 11.71
C ALA A 295 -14.57 -9.87 10.60
N GLN A 296 -15.68 -9.13 10.48
CA GLN A 296 -16.67 -9.35 9.43
C GLN A 296 -16.09 -9.07 8.04
N THR A 297 -15.31 -7.99 7.90
CA THR A 297 -14.64 -7.68 6.63
C THR A 297 -13.63 -8.78 6.27
N LEU A 298 -12.82 -9.23 7.24
CA LEU A 298 -11.88 -10.33 7.00
C LEU A 298 -12.61 -11.63 6.62
N ALA A 299 -13.72 -11.94 7.30
CA ALA A 299 -14.53 -13.11 6.99
C ALA A 299 -15.11 -13.06 5.57
N ALA A 300 -15.54 -11.89 5.10
CA ALA A 300 -16.00 -11.71 3.73
C ALA A 300 -14.87 -11.97 2.71
N GLU A 301 -13.66 -11.46 2.97
CA GLU A 301 -12.49 -11.72 2.14
C GLU A 301 -12.11 -13.22 2.12
N ILE A 302 -12.11 -13.90 3.27
CA ILE A 302 -11.85 -15.35 3.36
C ILE A 302 -12.90 -16.14 2.55
N ASN A 303 -14.18 -15.76 2.68
CA ASN A 303 -15.29 -16.45 2.02
C ASN A 303 -15.34 -16.22 0.50
N SER A 304 -14.71 -15.17 0.00
CA SER A 304 -14.58 -14.91 -1.44
C SER A 304 -13.79 -15.99 -2.19
N LYS A 305 -12.99 -16.79 -1.46
CA LYS A 305 -12.06 -17.79 -2.00
C LYS A 305 -11.00 -17.23 -2.95
N ALA A 306 -10.82 -15.92 -2.95
CA ALA A 306 -9.73 -15.26 -3.68
C ALA A 306 -8.47 -15.18 -2.82
N PRO A 307 -7.28 -15.39 -3.40
CA PRO A 307 -6.01 -15.28 -2.66
C PRO A 307 -5.53 -13.84 -2.43
N VAL A 308 -6.21 -12.87 -3.04
CA VAL A 308 -5.88 -11.44 -2.95
C VAL A 308 -7.14 -10.67 -2.56
N ASP A 309 -7.11 -9.95 -1.44
CA ASP A 309 -8.21 -9.05 -1.09
C ASP A 309 -8.26 -7.82 -2.01
N MET A 310 -9.39 -7.11 -2.02
CA MET A 310 -9.61 -5.99 -2.93
C MET A 310 -8.63 -4.83 -2.72
N HIS A 311 -8.10 -4.64 -1.51
CA HIS A 311 -7.14 -3.57 -1.21
C HIS A 311 -5.71 -3.94 -1.61
N LEU A 312 -5.32 -5.20 -1.41
CA LEU A 312 -4.04 -5.70 -1.89
C LEU A 312 -3.98 -5.66 -3.41
N ALA A 313 -5.09 -6.02 -4.09
CA ALA A 313 -5.17 -5.97 -5.55
C ALA A 313 -4.79 -4.58 -6.09
N ASP A 314 -5.34 -3.52 -5.51
CA ASP A 314 -5.04 -2.15 -5.92
C ASP A 314 -3.57 -1.76 -5.72
N GLN A 315 -2.98 -2.21 -4.60
CA GLN A 315 -1.64 -1.81 -4.19
C GLN A 315 -0.53 -2.56 -4.93
N ILE A 316 -0.79 -3.82 -5.30
CA ILE A 316 0.22 -4.67 -5.93
C ILE A 316 0.35 -4.47 -7.45
N LEU A 317 -0.61 -3.83 -8.11
CA LEU A 317 -0.63 -3.65 -9.57
C LEU A 317 0.66 -3.07 -10.17
N PRO A 318 1.30 -2.02 -9.60
CA PRO A 318 2.55 -1.52 -10.14
C PRO A 318 3.67 -2.57 -10.15
N PHE A 319 3.60 -3.56 -9.28
CA PHE A 319 4.56 -4.67 -9.18
C PHE A 319 4.15 -5.83 -10.08
N THR A 320 2.85 -6.10 -10.24
CA THR A 320 2.39 -7.09 -11.21
C THR A 320 2.72 -6.67 -12.64
N ALA A 321 2.82 -5.37 -12.91
CA ALA A 321 3.22 -4.83 -14.20
C ALA A 321 4.71 -5.05 -14.56
N LEU A 322 5.51 -5.62 -13.65
CA LEU A 322 6.95 -5.82 -13.89
C LEU A 322 7.31 -7.19 -14.51
N ALA A 323 6.38 -8.13 -14.56
CA ALA A 323 6.58 -9.46 -15.13
C ALA A 323 5.24 -10.05 -15.62
N ASP A 324 5.27 -11.23 -16.26
CA ASP A 324 4.04 -11.98 -16.60
C ASP A 324 3.42 -12.54 -15.32
N ASN A 325 2.50 -11.81 -14.75
CA ASN A 325 1.88 -12.08 -13.46
C ASN A 325 0.38 -12.35 -13.59
N LYS A 326 -0.18 -13.06 -12.61
CA LYS A 326 -1.61 -13.37 -12.59
C LYS A 326 -2.12 -13.37 -11.15
N ILE A 327 -3.18 -12.63 -10.91
CA ILE A 327 -3.84 -12.56 -9.60
C ILE A 327 -5.34 -12.74 -9.74
N LYS A 328 -5.96 -13.44 -8.78
CA LYS A 328 -7.40 -13.48 -8.59
C LYS A 328 -7.74 -12.71 -7.32
N THR A 329 -8.60 -11.73 -7.42
CA THR A 329 -8.99 -10.87 -6.29
C THR A 329 -10.44 -11.10 -5.89
N SER A 330 -10.80 -10.73 -4.66
CA SER A 330 -12.20 -10.77 -4.20
C SER A 330 -13.11 -9.84 -5.00
N LYS A 331 -12.56 -8.71 -5.49
CA LYS A 331 -13.31 -7.74 -6.28
C LYS A 331 -12.38 -6.86 -7.12
N ILE A 332 -12.73 -6.63 -8.37
CA ILE A 332 -12.10 -5.60 -9.22
C ILE A 332 -12.85 -4.28 -9.03
N THR A 333 -12.19 -3.33 -8.39
CA THR A 333 -12.78 -2.03 -8.04
C THR A 333 -12.54 -0.98 -9.12
N ASN A 334 -13.25 0.16 -9.05
CA ASN A 334 -12.90 1.31 -9.89
C ASN A 334 -11.49 1.84 -9.58
N HIS A 335 -11.01 1.63 -8.35
CA HIS A 335 -9.65 1.96 -7.95
C HIS A 335 -8.62 1.10 -8.69
N THR A 336 -8.88 -0.21 -8.77
CA THR A 336 -8.11 -1.16 -9.58
C THR A 336 -8.02 -0.71 -11.05
N LYS A 337 -9.17 -0.40 -11.66
CA LYS A 337 -9.25 0.07 -13.07
C LYS A 337 -8.51 1.40 -13.28
N THR A 338 -8.62 2.34 -12.34
CA THR A 338 -7.89 3.61 -12.36
C THR A 338 -6.38 3.41 -12.30
N ASN A 339 -5.92 2.46 -11.47
CA ASN A 339 -4.50 2.14 -11.35
C ASN A 339 -3.98 1.49 -12.63
N ILE A 340 -4.72 0.55 -13.23
CA ILE A 340 -4.39 -0.05 -14.53
C ILE A 340 -4.27 1.01 -15.61
N TYR A 341 -5.25 1.91 -15.74
CA TYR A 341 -5.17 3.04 -16.68
C TYR A 341 -3.87 3.82 -16.52
N THR A 342 -3.51 4.16 -15.29
CA THR A 342 -2.31 4.94 -15.02
C THR A 342 -1.04 4.16 -15.39
N ILE A 343 -0.98 2.88 -15.05
CA ILE A 343 0.19 2.03 -15.34
C ILE A 343 0.38 1.87 -16.85
N GLU A 344 -0.70 1.64 -17.58
CA GLU A 344 -0.66 1.45 -19.03
C GLU A 344 -0.25 2.69 -19.81
N LYS A 345 -0.40 3.89 -19.25
CA LYS A 345 0.15 5.11 -19.83
C LYS A 345 1.69 5.11 -19.87
N PHE A 346 2.34 4.46 -18.91
CA PHE A 346 3.82 4.36 -18.84
C PHE A 346 4.38 3.13 -19.54
N LEU A 347 3.71 1.99 -19.45
CA LEU A 347 4.22 0.68 -19.85
C LEU A 347 3.55 0.11 -21.12
N GLY A 348 2.52 0.78 -21.63
CA GLY A 348 1.70 0.26 -22.74
C GLY A 348 0.56 -0.62 -22.23
N LYS A 349 -0.29 -1.09 -23.14
CA LYS A 349 -1.40 -1.98 -22.82
C LYS A 349 -0.88 -3.38 -22.52
N ILE A 350 -0.74 -3.69 -21.25
CA ILE A 350 -0.18 -4.93 -20.75
C ILE A 350 -1.14 -5.76 -19.90
N PHE A 351 -2.24 -5.17 -19.42
CA PHE A 351 -3.20 -5.86 -18.58
C PHE A 351 -4.34 -6.50 -19.37
N SER A 352 -4.71 -7.71 -18.97
CA SER A 352 -5.95 -8.38 -19.34
C SER A 352 -6.81 -8.57 -18.09
N ILE A 353 -8.09 -8.20 -18.18
CA ILE A 353 -9.04 -8.24 -17.06
C ILE A 353 -10.17 -9.20 -17.41
N ASP A 354 -10.35 -10.25 -16.62
CA ASP A 354 -11.52 -11.11 -16.62
C ASP A 354 -12.42 -10.71 -15.44
N GLU A 355 -13.39 -9.84 -15.70
CA GLU A 355 -14.30 -9.33 -14.66
C GLU A 355 -15.22 -10.42 -14.11
N SER A 356 -15.56 -11.44 -14.90
CA SER A 356 -16.45 -12.52 -14.47
C SER A 356 -15.82 -13.41 -13.40
N ASN A 357 -14.51 -13.63 -13.48
CA ASN A 357 -13.73 -14.43 -12.55
C ASN A 357 -12.89 -13.60 -11.58
N ASN A 358 -12.94 -12.26 -11.67
CA ASN A 358 -12.10 -11.32 -10.92
C ASN A 358 -10.58 -11.61 -11.08
N ILE A 359 -10.14 -11.88 -12.30
CA ILE A 359 -8.75 -12.20 -12.62
C ILE A 359 -8.12 -11.01 -13.35
N ILE A 360 -6.92 -10.65 -12.94
CA ILE A 360 -6.07 -9.66 -13.59
C ILE A 360 -4.76 -10.37 -13.96
N SER A 361 -4.38 -10.28 -15.21
CA SER A 361 -3.12 -10.84 -15.72
C SER A 361 -2.36 -9.81 -16.54
N THR A 362 -1.04 -9.96 -16.60
CA THR A 362 -0.18 -9.18 -17.47
C THR A 362 0.37 -10.07 -18.57
N ASN A 363 0.38 -9.55 -19.78
CA ASN A 363 0.96 -10.18 -20.97
C ASN A 363 2.08 -9.27 -21.44
N LEU A 364 3.33 -9.64 -21.15
CA LEU A 364 4.51 -8.82 -21.42
C LEU A 364 5.40 -9.46 -22.48
#